data_b949cdee043efa0e97542f7b8c294400
#
_entry.id   b949cdee043efa0e97542f7b8c294400
#
_cell.length_a   1.000
_cell.length_b   1.000
_cell.length_c   1.000
_cell.angle_alpha   90.00
_cell.angle_beta   90.00
_cell.angle_gamma   90.00
#
_symmetry.space_group_name_H-M   'P 1'
#
loop_
_entity.id
_entity.type
_entity.pdbx_description
1 polymer ?
#
loop_
_entity_poly.entity_id
_entity_poly.type
_entity_poly.pdbx_seq_one_letter_code
_entity_poly.pdbx_strand_id
1 'polypeptide(L)'
;MHLRKMILIGLLSLLALVLAACAGTPGEPGPSGPAGPSGPAGPAGPAAATTDLSCTDCHNDTTILTGKMTAWSESTHGSGEAYVRGKSSSCAGCHSGGVFSERVAAGLNPSEVEAGDPNPTRQDCRACHQIHTSFTGADFALETTDPVDLYAFEGATFDGGEGNLCGNCHQPRRNIADAVDGMIEITSTHWGPHHGGETAMMLGIAGAGDIEGSPSTHYAVVENTCVDCHMGEGRDHSFEPNVAACQACHTDAEDFDINGVQTEVQAMLDELEEGLISLGWLDEEGHPTVTQVPEGQAAALWNWIYIAHEDGSRGVHNPAYTKALLEAGLEALGN
;
A
#
# COMPACT_ATOMS: atom_id res chain seq x y z
N MET A 1 26.81 -24.65 -65.78
CA MET A 1 25.59 -24.82 -64.92
C MET A 1 25.54 -23.82 -63.76
N HIS A 2 26.64 -23.41 -63.16
CA HIS A 2 26.66 -22.47 -62.00
C HIS A 2 26.28 -21.04 -62.35
N LEU A 3 26.69 -20.47 -63.47
CA LEU A 3 26.41 -19.07 -63.85
C LEU A 3 24.90 -18.82 -64.05
N ARG A 4 24.15 -19.75 -64.66
CA ARG A 4 22.69 -19.64 -64.83
C ARG A 4 21.94 -19.68 -63.49
N LYS A 5 22.41 -20.46 -62.51
CA LYS A 5 21.84 -20.50 -61.15
C LYS A 5 22.08 -19.23 -60.38
N MET A 6 23.25 -18.62 -60.51
CA MET A 6 23.57 -17.35 -59.85
C MET A 6 22.74 -16.16 -60.42
N ILE A 7 22.51 -16.13 -61.75
CA ILE A 7 21.66 -15.11 -62.40
C ILE A 7 20.20 -15.27 -61.97
N LEU A 8 19.71 -16.53 -61.80
CA LEU A 8 18.32 -16.79 -61.38
C LEU A 8 18.09 -16.37 -59.92
N ILE A 9 19.07 -16.65 -59.04
CA ILE A 9 19.02 -16.22 -57.64
C ILE A 9 19.07 -14.69 -57.50
N GLY A 10 19.91 -14.02 -58.28
CA GLY A 10 20.00 -12.57 -58.32
C GLY A 10 18.70 -11.89 -58.78
N LEU A 11 18.04 -12.44 -59.82
CA LEU A 11 16.75 -11.97 -60.30
C LEU A 11 15.60 -12.18 -59.30
N LEU A 12 15.57 -13.32 -58.62
CA LEU A 12 14.58 -13.63 -57.57
C LEU A 12 14.76 -12.71 -56.35
N SER A 13 16.00 -12.40 -55.96
CA SER A 13 16.29 -11.49 -54.86
C SER A 13 15.91 -10.03 -55.19
N LEU A 14 16.12 -9.60 -56.42
CA LEU A 14 15.72 -8.27 -56.88
C LEU A 14 14.20 -8.14 -56.97
N LEU A 15 13.48 -9.15 -57.41
CA LEU A 15 12.02 -9.19 -57.44
C LEU A 15 11.42 -9.15 -56.04
N ALA A 16 12.01 -9.84 -55.03
CA ALA A 16 11.60 -9.80 -53.66
C ALA A 16 11.80 -8.39 -53.03
N LEU A 17 12.89 -7.69 -53.36
CA LEU A 17 13.11 -6.32 -52.87
C LEU A 17 12.10 -5.32 -53.45
N VAL A 18 11.71 -5.49 -54.71
CA VAL A 18 10.74 -4.58 -55.34
C VAL A 18 9.32 -4.81 -54.78
N LEU A 19 8.96 -6.04 -54.41
CA LEU A 19 7.68 -6.32 -53.81
C LEU A 19 7.58 -5.85 -52.34
N ALA A 20 8.70 -5.77 -51.61
CA ALA A 20 8.74 -5.24 -50.23
C ALA A 20 8.63 -3.70 -50.19
N ALA A 21 8.97 -2.99 -51.27
CA ALA A 21 8.91 -1.53 -51.35
C ALA A 21 7.48 -0.98 -51.55
N CYS A 22 6.49 -1.81 -51.87
CA CYS A 22 5.10 -1.41 -52.08
C CYS A 22 4.19 -1.62 -50.86
N ALA A 23 4.71 -2.17 -49.76
CA ALA A 23 3.95 -2.28 -48.50
C ALA A 23 4.05 -0.91 -47.77
N GLY A 24 3.18 0.02 -48.09
CA GLY A 24 3.02 1.22 -47.32
C GLY A 24 2.65 0.91 -45.86
N THR A 25 3.17 1.70 -44.93
CA THR A 25 2.76 1.62 -43.52
C THR A 25 1.24 1.82 -43.43
N PRO A 26 0.52 1.02 -42.59
CA PRO A 26 -0.87 1.30 -42.31
C PRO A 26 -1.03 2.77 -41.86
N GLY A 27 -1.99 3.50 -42.43
CA GLY A 27 -2.29 4.86 -41.98
C GLY A 27 -2.68 4.86 -40.50
N GLU A 28 -2.37 5.96 -39.81
CA GLU A 28 -2.79 6.17 -38.43
C GLU A 28 -4.32 6.03 -38.35
N PRO A 29 -4.85 5.44 -37.24
CA PRO A 29 -6.28 5.43 -36.99
C PRO A 29 -6.82 6.87 -37.00
N GLY A 30 -7.94 7.09 -37.66
CA GLY A 30 -8.61 8.39 -37.70
C GLY A 30 -8.95 8.85 -36.27
N PRO A 31 -9.09 10.14 -36.03
CA PRO A 31 -9.51 10.68 -34.74
C PRO A 31 -10.86 10.07 -34.31
N SER A 32 -10.97 9.77 -33.02
CA SER A 32 -12.23 9.31 -32.44
C SER A 32 -13.34 10.31 -32.77
N GLY A 33 -14.51 9.82 -33.14
CA GLY A 33 -15.67 10.65 -33.37
C GLY A 33 -16.04 11.47 -32.13
N PRO A 34 -16.74 12.59 -32.29
CA PRO A 34 -17.22 13.37 -31.14
C PRO A 34 -18.11 12.51 -30.23
N ALA A 35 -18.01 12.73 -28.94
CA ALA A 35 -18.88 12.08 -27.97
C ALA A 35 -20.36 12.37 -28.33
N GLY A 36 -21.20 11.38 -28.21
CA GLY A 36 -22.65 11.54 -28.42
C GLY A 36 -23.23 12.57 -27.45
N PRO A 37 -24.36 13.16 -27.76
CA PRO A 37 -25.05 14.10 -26.87
C PRO A 37 -25.40 13.37 -25.56
N SER A 38 -25.25 14.06 -24.44
CA SER A 38 -25.67 13.57 -23.13
C SER A 38 -27.14 13.20 -23.16
N GLY A 39 -27.52 12.10 -22.56
CA GLY A 39 -28.90 11.70 -22.39
C GLY A 39 -29.72 12.77 -21.64
N PRO A 40 -31.06 12.78 -21.75
CA PRO A 40 -31.88 13.69 -20.98
C PRO A 40 -31.71 13.46 -19.49
N ALA A 41 -31.71 14.54 -18.72
CA ALA A 41 -31.63 14.47 -17.26
C ALA A 41 -32.81 13.62 -16.73
N GLY A 42 -32.55 12.79 -15.75
CA GLY A 42 -33.58 12.03 -15.04
C GLY A 42 -34.58 12.95 -14.32
N PRO A 43 -35.76 12.44 -13.95
CA PRO A 43 -36.71 13.21 -13.17
C PRO A 43 -36.10 13.63 -11.84
N ALA A 44 -36.41 14.85 -11.39
CA ALA A 44 -36.01 15.35 -10.09
C ALA A 44 -36.54 14.43 -8.97
N GLY A 45 -35.65 14.08 -8.01
CA GLY A 45 -36.04 13.37 -6.81
C GLY A 45 -36.99 14.19 -5.91
N PRO A 46 -37.57 13.58 -4.87
CA PRO A 46 -38.37 14.29 -3.89
C PRO A 46 -37.51 15.38 -3.22
N ALA A 47 -38.14 16.53 -2.92
CA ALA A 47 -37.45 17.62 -2.25
C ALA A 47 -36.93 17.16 -0.88
N ALA A 48 -35.63 17.29 -0.67
CA ALA A 48 -34.99 17.02 0.61
C ALA A 48 -35.39 18.08 1.66
N ALA A 49 -35.35 17.72 2.95
CA ALA A 49 -35.51 18.70 4.01
C ALA A 49 -34.35 19.72 3.95
N THR A 50 -34.57 20.93 4.42
CA THR A 50 -33.60 22.06 4.33
C THR A 50 -32.33 21.84 5.12
N THR A 51 -32.24 20.76 5.90
CA THR A 51 -31.06 20.31 6.67
C THR A 51 -30.30 19.19 5.99
N ASP A 52 -30.86 18.58 4.92
CA ASP A 52 -30.24 17.44 4.26
C ASP A 52 -29.36 17.90 3.09
N LEU A 53 -28.27 17.19 2.87
CA LEU A 53 -27.45 17.43 1.69
C LEU A 53 -28.22 17.04 0.43
N SER A 54 -28.18 17.88 -0.58
CA SER A 54 -28.58 17.48 -1.92
C SER A 54 -27.45 16.70 -2.61
N CYS A 55 -27.79 15.84 -3.57
CA CYS A 55 -26.77 15.15 -4.37
C CYS A 55 -25.75 16.13 -4.95
N THR A 56 -26.15 17.35 -5.30
CA THR A 56 -25.31 18.39 -5.88
C THR A 56 -24.41 19.10 -4.86
N ASP A 57 -24.59 18.91 -3.56
CA ASP A 57 -23.67 19.44 -2.56
C ASP A 57 -22.36 18.64 -2.52
N CYS A 58 -22.43 17.35 -2.87
CA CYS A 58 -21.29 16.47 -2.98
C CYS A 58 -20.94 16.16 -4.45
N HIS A 59 -21.92 15.87 -5.29
CA HIS A 59 -21.73 15.58 -6.72
C HIS A 59 -21.83 16.87 -7.56
N ASN A 60 -20.84 17.75 -7.40
CA ASN A 60 -20.75 19.01 -8.11
C ASN A 60 -19.31 19.23 -8.60
N ASP A 61 -19.15 20.23 -9.48
CA ASP A 61 -17.85 20.59 -10.05
C ASP A 61 -17.08 21.59 -9.17
N THR A 62 -17.40 21.67 -7.87
CA THR A 62 -16.64 22.55 -6.97
C THR A 62 -15.23 21.98 -6.77
N THR A 63 -14.27 22.87 -6.66
CA THR A 63 -12.85 22.53 -6.56
C THR A 63 -12.50 21.66 -5.35
N ILE A 64 -13.27 21.79 -4.25
CA ILE A 64 -12.98 21.05 -3.00
C ILE A 64 -13.17 19.54 -3.21
N LEU A 65 -14.37 19.11 -3.63
CA LEU A 65 -14.64 17.68 -3.78
C LEU A 65 -13.93 17.10 -5.00
N THR A 66 -13.95 17.82 -6.12
CA THR A 66 -13.24 17.41 -7.34
C THR A 66 -11.74 17.26 -7.09
N GLY A 67 -11.12 18.16 -6.31
CA GLY A 67 -9.72 18.06 -5.92
C GLY A 67 -9.44 16.81 -5.11
N LYS A 68 -10.27 16.49 -4.11
CA LYS A 68 -10.12 15.28 -3.29
C LYS A 68 -10.34 14.00 -4.10
N MET A 69 -11.32 13.98 -5.01
CA MET A 69 -11.55 12.85 -5.91
C MET A 69 -10.37 12.63 -6.87
N THR A 70 -9.79 13.71 -7.40
CA THR A 70 -8.61 13.62 -8.26
C THR A 70 -7.42 13.05 -7.48
N ALA A 71 -7.10 13.62 -6.32
CA ALA A 71 -6.01 13.16 -5.48
C ALA A 71 -6.19 11.68 -5.09
N TRP A 72 -7.40 11.29 -4.67
CA TRP A 72 -7.70 9.89 -4.39
C TRP A 72 -7.52 9.00 -5.62
N SER A 73 -7.99 9.41 -6.79
CA SER A 73 -7.91 8.59 -8.01
C SER A 73 -6.47 8.35 -8.48
N GLU A 74 -5.55 9.23 -8.11
CA GLU A 74 -4.10 9.14 -8.40
C GLU A 74 -3.36 8.37 -7.29
N SER A 75 -3.95 8.22 -6.10
CA SER A 75 -3.37 7.47 -4.99
C SER A 75 -3.37 5.95 -5.24
N THR A 76 -2.59 5.21 -4.44
CA THR A 76 -2.59 3.74 -4.45
C THR A 76 -3.97 3.16 -4.11
N HIS A 77 -4.75 3.81 -3.23
CA HIS A 77 -6.12 3.38 -2.91
C HIS A 77 -7.07 3.49 -4.11
N GLY A 78 -6.93 4.54 -4.91
CA GLY A 78 -7.77 4.78 -6.08
C GLY A 78 -7.31 4.11 -7.37
N SER A 79 -5.99 3.96 -7.58
CA SER A 79 -5.41 3.42 -8.82
C SER A 79 -4.92 1.98 -8.70
N GLY A 80 -4.53 1.52 -7.49
CA GLY A 80 -3.93 0.21 -7.26
C GLY A 80 -4.88 -0.96 -7.55
N GLU A 81 -4.30 -2.13 -7.81
CA GLU A 81 -5.03 -3.35 -8.17
C GLU A 81 -5.19 -4.33 -6.98
N ALA A 82 -4.72 -3.97 -5.78
CA ALA A 82 -4.77 -4.85 -4.61
C ALA A 82 -6.20 -5.23 -4.19
N TYR A 83 -7.19 -4.41 -4.52
CA TYR A 83 -8.60 -4.67 -4.23
C TYR A 83 -9.12 -6.01 -4.81
N VAL A 84 -8.54 -6.49 -5.92
CA VAL A 84 -8.95 -7.77 -6.52
C VAL A 84 -8.72 -8.97 -5.59
N ARG A 85 -7.84 -8.84 -4.59
CA ARG A 85 -7.59 -9.84 -3.55
C ARG A 85 -8.78 -10.00 -2.61
N GLY A 86 -9.65 -8.99 -2.50
CA GLY A 86 -10.89 -9.04 -1.73
C GLY A 86 -11.86 -10.15 -2.13
N LYS A 87 -11.61 -10.87 -3.24
CA LYS A 87 -12.36 -12.09 -3.60
C LYS A 87 -12.15 -13.25 -2.62
N SER A 88 -11.05 -13.26 -1.87
CA SER A 88 -10.79 -14.24 -0.82
C SER A 88 -11.29 -13.71 0.53
N SER A 89 -11.95 -14.55 1.34
CA SER A 89 -12.38 -14.18 2.69
C SER A 89 -11.24 -13.71 3.57
N SER A 90 -10.06 -14.35 3.45
CA SER A 90 -8.87 -13.98 4.23
C SER A 90 -8.25 -12.63 3.83
N CYS A 91 -8.73 -12.00 2.76
CA CYS A 91 -8.23 -10.72 2.26
C CYS A 91 -9.31 -9.64 2.23
N ALA A 92 -10.59 -10.04 2.15
CA ALA A 92 -11.71 -9.13 1.90
C ALA A 92 -11.85 -8.03 2.96
N GLY A 93 -11.54 -8.35 4.22
CA GLY A 93 -11.64 -7.40 5.33
C GLY A 93 -10.79 -6.13 5.19
N CYS A 94 -9.73 -6.19 4.38
CA CYS A 94 -8.85 -5.05 4.08
C CYS A 94 -8.89 -4.67 2.59
N HIS A 95 -9.03 -5.65 1.68
CA HIS A 95 -8.87 -5.45 0.24
C HIS A 95 -10.20 -5.23 -0.52
N SER A 96 -11.37 -5.32 0.11
CA SER A 96 -12.64 -4.86 -0.47
C SER A 96 -13.18 -3.68 0.33
N GLY A 97 -13.33 -2.51 -0.29
CA GLY A 97 -13.87 -1.33 0.39
C GLY A 97 -15.28 -1.57 0.95
N GLY A 98 -16.14 -2.31 0.22
CA GLY A 98 -17.48 -2.65 0.70
C GLY A 98 -17.45 -3.57 1.93
N VAL A 99 -16.66 -4.65 1.88
CA VAL A 99 -16.53 -5.59 3.03
C VAL A 99 -15.84 -4.90 4.21
N PHE A 100 -14.89 -4.01 3.95
CA PHE A 100 -14.25 -3.21 5.00
C PHE A 100 -15.31 -2.42 5.81
N SER A 101 -16.16 -1.63 5.13
CA SER A 101 -17.19 -0.85 5.80
C SER A 101 -18.17 -1.73 6.59
N GLU A 102 -18.63 -2.85 5.99
CA GLU A 102 -19.50 -3.80 6.67
C GLU A 102 -18.85 -4.43 7.91
N ARG A 103 -17.57 -4.80 7.80
CA ARG A 103 -16.78 -5.38 8.90
C ARG A 103 -16.64 -4.38 10.06
N VAL A 104 -16.24 -3.15 9.75
CA VAL A 104 -16.04 -2.11 10.77
C VAL A 104 -17.36 -1.79 11.46
N ALA A 105 -18.46 -1.63 10.71
CA ALA A 105 -19.79 -1.40 11.27
C ALA A 105 -20.27 -2.55 12.19
N ALA A 106 -19.81 -3.78 11.92
CA ALA A 106 -20.08 -4.95 12.75
C ALA A 106 -19.13 -5.13 13.94
N GLY A 107 -18.08 -4.30 14.06
CA GLY A 107 -17.07 -4.39 15.10
C GLY A 107 -16.17 -5.63 14.98
N LEU A 108 -16.01 -6.17 13.77
CA LEU A 108 -15.22 -7.36 13.50
C LEU A 108 -13.77 -6.99 13.12
N ASN A 109 -12.81 -7.82 13.49
CA ASN A 109 -11.45 -7.72 12.99
C ASN A 109 -11.30 -8.39 11.60
N PRO A 110 -10.21 -8.13 10.85
CA PRO A 110 -10.06 -8.67 9.49
C PRO A 110 -10.11 -10.20 9.38
N SER A 111 -9.72 -10.94 10.43
CA SER A 111 -9.68 -12.40 10.41
C SER A 111 -11.06 -13.04 10.64
N GLU A 112 -12.05 -12.27 11.07
CA GLU A 112 -13.42 -12.72 11.33
C GLU A 112 -14.33 -12.62 10.10
N VAL A 113 -13.81 -12.15 8.97
CA VAL A 113 -14.55 -12.08 7.70
C VAL A 113 -14.68 -13.48 7.11
N GLU A 114 -15.92 -14.00 7.10
CA GLU A 114 -16.21 -15.38 6.68
C GLU A 114 -16.23 -15.59 5.16
N ALA A 115 -16.59 -14.55 4.38
CA ALA A 115 -16.75 -14.63 2.94
C ALA A 115 -15.93 -13.58 2.20
N GLY A 116 -15.41 -13.96 1.02
CA GLY A 116 -14.84 -13.01 0.08
C GLY A 116 -15.93 -12.24 -0.68
N ASP A 117 -15.55 -11.11 -1.25
CA ASP A 117 -16.41 -10.31 -2.10
C ASP A 117 -16.30 -10.78 -3.57
N PRO A 118 -17.36 -11.26 -4.19
CA PRO A 118 -17.30 -11.64 -5.61
C PRO A 118 -17.01 -10.47 -6.55
N ASN A 119 -17.29 -9.23 -6.11
CA ASN A 119 -17.11 -8.00 -6.88
C ASN A 119 -16.42 -6.92 -6.02
N PRO A 120 -15.18 -7.14 -5.60
CA PRO A 120 -14.51 -6.26 -4.66
C PRO A 120 -14.34 -4.86 -5.24
N THR A 121 -14.51 -3.86 -4.39
CA THR A 121 -14.29 -2.44 -4.72
C THR A 121 -12.98 -1.96 -4.13
N ARG A 122 -12.40 -0.91 -4.72
CA ARG A 122 -11.29 -0.18 -4.11
C ARG A 122 -11.72 0.44 -2.78
N GLN A 123 -10.75 0.89 -2.00
CA GLN A 123 -11.00 1.73 -0.82
C GLN A 123 -11.46 3.11 -1.29
N ASP A 124 -12.74 3.19 -1.67
CA ASP A 124 -13.38 4.41 -2.13
C ASP A 124 -13.83 5.32 -0.95
N CYS A 125 -14.51 6.41 -1.27
CA CYS A 125 -14.97 7.36 -0.25
C CYS A 125 -15.75 6.68 0.88
N ARG A 126 -16.54 5.65 0.58
CA ARG A 126 -17.38 4.92 1.54
C ARG A 126 -16.61 3.97 2.43
N ALA A 127 -15.42 3.55 2.02
CA ALA A 127 -14.54 2.77 2.88
C ALA A 127 -14.01 3.61 4.05
N CYS A 128 -13.91 4.91 3.88
CA CYS A 128 -13.37 5.82 4.88
C CYS A 128 -14.43 6.69 5.57
N HIS A 129 -15.49 7.06 4.85
CA HIS A 129 -16.53 7.98 5.31
C HIS A 129 -17.91 7.35 5.26
N GLN A 130 -18.79 7.80 6.18
CA GLN A 130 -20.19 7.32 6.30
C GLN A 130 -21.10 7.84 5.17
N ILE A 131 -20.58 7.85 3.95
CA ILE A 131 -21.25 8.41 2.78
C ILE A 131 -22.57 7.69 2.50
N HIS A 132 -23.63 8.46 2.28
CA HIS A 132 -25.00 8.03 2.03
C HIS A 132 -25.69 7.34 3.22
N THR A 133 -25.19 7.55 4.43
CA THR A 133 -25.79 7.00 5.67
C THR A 133 -26.94 7.89 6.15
N SER A 134 -26.72 9.20 6.22
CA SER A 134 -27.69 10.16 6.76
C SER A 134 -28.17 11.22 5.74
N PHE A 135 -27.43 11.41 4.65
CA PHE A 135 -27.58 12.51 3.68
C PHE A 135 -27.50 13.89 4.35
N THR A 136 -26.67 14.00 5.38
CA THR A 136 -26.34 15.26 6.07
C THR A 136 -24.82 15.45 6.10
N GLY A 137 -24.36 16.57 6.65
CA GLY A 137 -22.93 16.79 6.86
C GLY A 137 -22.24 15.72 7.73
N ALA A 138 -23.01 14.91 8.46
CA ALA A 138 -22.47 13.78 9.21
C ALA A 138 -21.92 12.66 8.30
N ASP A 139 -22.31 12.60 7.03
CA ASP A 139 -21.79 11.62 6.06
C ASP A 139 -20.28 11.79 5.77
N PHE A 140 -19.71 12.94 6.11
CA PHE A 140 -18.26 13.15 6.03
C PHE A 140 -17.49 12.62 7.25
N ALA A 141 -18.18 12.16 8.31
CA ALA A 141 -17.51 11.49 9.42
C ALA A 141 -16.81 10.21 8.95
N LEU A 142 -15.69 9.86 9.63
CA LEU A 142 -15.01 8.60 9.38
C LEU A 142 -15.87 7.41 9.79
N GLU A 143 -15.71 6.28 9.12
CA GLU A 143 -16.38 5.02 9.45
C GLU A 143 -16.10 4.60 10.89
N THR A 144 -14.87 4.81 11.34
CA THR A 144 -14.47 4.58 12.74
C THR A 144 -13.26 5.42 13.10
N THR A 145 -13.16 5.75 14.38
CA THR A 145 -11.97 6.28 15.04
C THR A 145 -11.69 5.50 16.34
N ASP A 146 -12.35 4.37 16.53
CA ASP A 146 -12.12 3.52 17.69
C ASP A 146 -10.71 2.89 17.64
N PRO A 147 -10.06 2.69 18.80
CA PRO A 147 -8.79 1.98 18.87
C PRO A 147 -8.86 0.60 18.21
N VAL A 148 -7.74 0.20 17.58
CA VAL A 148 -7.66 -1.02 16.78
C VAL A 148 -6.86 -2.08 17.50
N ASP A 149 -7.49 -3.18 17.87
CA ASP A 149 -6.79 -4.36 18.36
C ASP A 149 -6.07 -5.05 17.20
N LEU A 150 -4.75 -5.21 17.34
CA LEU A 150 -3.93 -5.86 16.31
C LEU A 150 -4.11 -7.37 16.40
N TYR A 151 -4.95 -7.94 15.55
CA TYR A 151 -5.39 -9.33 15.66
C TYR A 151 -4.27 -10.38 15.55
N ALA A 152 -3.10 -10.01 15.01
CA ALA A 152 -1.92 -10.88 14.98
C ALA A 152 -1.08 -10.83 16.28
N PHE A 153 -1.39 -9.90 17.21
CA PHE A 153 -0.61 -9.66 18.43
C PHE A 153 -1.54 -9.47 19.62
N GLU A 154 -1.80 -10.57 20.34
CA GLU A 154 -2.72 -10.56 21.49
C GLU A 154 -2.34 -9.49 22.53
N GLY A 155 -3.29 -8.63 22.85
CA GLY A 155 -3.12 -7.55 23.81
C GLY A 155 -2.45 -6.27 23.26
N ALA A 156 -2.09 -6.22 21.98
CA ALA A 156 -1.61 -5.01 21.35
C ALA A 156 -2.77 -4.23 20.75
N THR A 157 -2.90 -2.96 21.15
CA THR A 157 -3.91 -2.03 20.64
C THR A 157 -3.24 -0.78 20.10
N PHE A 158 -3.60 -0.37 18.89
CA PHE A 158 -3.20 0.89 18.28
C PHE A 158 -4.28 1.93 18.53
N ASP A 159 -3.92 3.06 19.14
CA ASP A 159 -4.80 4.20 19.42
C ASP A 159 -4.13 5.49 18.94
N GLY A 160 -4.30 5.78 17.66
CA GLY A 160 -3.70 6.91 16.94
C GLY A 160 -4.72 7.93 16.43
N GLY A 161 -5.82 8.16 17.18
CA GLY A 161 -6.84 9.13 16.82
C GLY A 161 -7.55 8.80 15.49
N GLU A 162 -7.65 9.77 14.57
CA GLU A 162 -8.22 9.52 13.23
C GLU A 162 -7.40 8.47 12.43
N GLY A 163 -6.12 8.26 12.76
CA GLY A 163 -5.27 7.22 12.20
C GLY A 163 -5.76 5.79 12.49
N ASN A 164 -6.67 5.62 13.44
CA ASN A 164 -7.29 4.31 13.74
C ASN A 164 -8.04 3.73 12.53
N LEU A 165 -8.64 4.60 11.71
CA LEU A 165 -9.24 4.15 10.44
C LEU A 165 -8.19 3.45 9.55
N CYS A 166 -7.02 4.06 9.39
CA CYS A 166 -5.91 3.50 8.61
C CYS A 166 -5.38 2.21 9.22
N GLY A 167 -5.21 2.20 10.55
CA GLY A 167 -4.75 1.05 11.33
C GLY A 167 -5.62 -0.20 11.20
N ASN A 168 -6.89 -0.05 10.83
CA ASN A 168 -7.77 -1.19 10.55
C ASN A 168 -7.30 -2.08 9.38
N CYS A 169 -6.52 -1.52 8.43
CA CYS A 169 -5.92 -2.26 7.31
C CYS A 169 -4.40 -2.31 7.41
N HIS A 170 -3.76 -1.20 7.83
CA HIS A 170 -2.32 -1.05 7.95
C HIS A 170 -1.80 -1.68 9.25
N GLN A 171 -2.09 -2.97 9.43
CA GLN A 171 -1.68 -3.81 10.57
C GLN A 171 -1.18 -5.18 10.11
N PRO A 172 -0.24 -5.79 10.84
CA PRO A 172 0.28 -7.10 10.48
C PRO A 172 -0.80 -8.19 10.48
N ARG A 173 -0.74 -9.10 9.52
CA ARG A 173 -1.59 -10.30 9.47
C ARG A 173 -1.04 -11.45 10.31
N ARG A 174 0.26 -11.44 10.55
CA ARG A 174 0.95 -12.54 11.22
C ARG A 174 2.18 -12.05 11.97
N ASN A 175 2.58 -12.81 12.94
CA ASN A 175 3.90 -12.75 13.55
C ASN A 175 4.81 -13.79 12.88
N ILE A 176 6.12 -13.69 13.11
CA ILE A 176 7.06 -14.77 12.76
C ILE A 176 6.63 -16.05 13.45
N ALA A 177 6.68 -17.16 12.72
CA ALA A 177 6.29 -18.46 13.27
C ALA A 177 7.36 -19.00 14.23
N ASP A 178 6.93 -19.85 15.15
CA ASP A 178 7.84 -20.60 16.00
C ASP A 178 8.71 -21.57 15.17
N ALA A 179 9.95 -21.75 15.59
CA ALA A 179 10.84 -22.70 14.95
C ALA A 179 10.43 -24.15 15.20
N VAL A 180 10.55 -25.00 14.20
CA VAL A 180 10.41 -26.44 14.30
C VAL A 180 11.76 -27.08 13.97
N ASP A 181 12.27 -27.88 14.89
CA ASP A 181 13.61 -28.50 14.78
C ASP A 181 14.74 -27.46 14.49
N GLY A 182 14.61 -26.23 15.04
CA GLY A 182 15.57 -25.16 14.87
C GLY A 182 15.51 -24.44 13.51
N MET A 183 14.43 -24.65 12.74
CA MET A 183 14.19 -24.03 11.43
C MET A 183 12.84 -23.29 11.44
N ILE A 184 12.79 -22.14 10.78
CA ILE A 184 11.55 -21.40 10.51
C ILE A 184 11.16 -21.60 9.06
N GLU A 185 9.91 -21.99 8.83
CA GLU A 185 9.37 -22.23 7.48
C GLU A 185 9.02 -20.92 6.79
N ILE A 186 9.42 -20.81 5.52
CA ILE A 186 9.07 -19.71 4.62
C ILE A 186 7.95 -20.18 3.71
N THR A 187 6.73 -19.75 3.99
CA THR A 187 5.50 -20.29 3.37
C THR A 187 5.13 -19.64 2.04
N SER A 188 5.74 -18.54 1.67
CA SER A 188 5.46 -17.83 0.42
C SER A 188 6.56 -16.84 0.04
N THR A 189 6.59 -16.38 -1.21
CA THR A 189 7.44 -15.29 -1.68
C THR A 189 7.07 -13.92 -1.07
N HIS A 190 5.92 -13.80 -0.44
CA HIS A 190 5.49 -12.63 0.35
C HIS A 190 5.50 -12.99 1.85
N TRP A 191 6.59 -13.62 2.31
CA TRP A 191 6.79 -13.93 3.71
C TRP A 191 7.14 -12.64 4.45
N GLY A 192 6.55 -12.41 5.63
CA GLY A 192 6.69 -11.17 6.39
C GLY A 192 5.40 -10.85 7.13
N PRO A 193 5.32 -9.73 7.85
CA PRO A 193 4.09 -9.28 8.53
C PRO A 193 2.91 -9.07 7.60
N HIS A 194 3.14 -8.86 6.31
CA HIS A 194 2.19 -8.59 5.23
C HIS A 194 1.75 -7.12 5.10
N HIS A 195 2.30 -6.44 4.11
CA HIS A 195 1.94 -5.11 3.54
C HIS A 195 1.03 -4.22 4.41
N GLY A 196 1.49 -3.82 5.54
CA GLY A 196 0.69 -3.05 6.49
C GLY A 196 1.24 -3.14 7.90
N GLY A 197 2.55 -3.29 8.03
CA GLY A 197 3.21 -3.37 9.32
C GLY A 197 3.33 -2.06 10.09
N GLU A 198 2.81 -0.94 9.56
CA GLU A 198 3.08 0.41 10.05
C GLU A 198 2.57 0.63 11.47
N THR A 199 1.36 0.15 11.82
CA THR A 199 0.86 0.26 13.20
C THR A 199 1.74 -0.47 14.20
N ALA A 200 2.20 -1.67 13.84
CA ALA A 200 3.09 -2.47 14.68
C ALA A 200 4.48 -1.82 14.77
N MET A 201 5.00 -1.23 13.68
CA MET A 201 6.24 -0.47 13.70
C MET A 201 6.14 0.73 14.64
N MET A 202 5.05 1.50 14.59
CA MET A 202 4.82 2.62 15.50
C MET A 202 4.74 2.19 16.97
N LEU A 203 4.19 0.99 17.25
CA LEU A 203 4.14 0.41 18.60
C LEU A 203 5.46 -0.24 19.03
N GLY A 204 6.40 -0.49 18.11
CA GLY A 204 7.68 -1.15 18.39
C GLY A 204 7.54 -2.66 18.57
N ILE A 205 6.69 -3.31 17.79
CA ILE A 205 6.43 -4.77 17.83
C ILE A 205 6.53 -5.37 16.42
N ALA A 206 6.35 -6.69 16.32
CA ALA A 206 6.37 -7.48 15.08
C ALA A 206 7.76 -7.74 14.46
N GLY A 207 8.84 -7.26 15.02
CA GLY A 207 10.20 -7.65 14.61
C GLY A 207 10.60 -9.01 15.15
N ALA A 208 11.67 -9.56 14.60
CA ALA A 208 12.28 -10.82 15.03
C ALA A 208 13.63 -10.58 15.73
N GLY A 209 14.09 -11.59 16.51
CA GLY A 209 15.39 -11.54 17.22
C GLY A 209 15.30 -11.12 18.68
N ASP A 210 14.15 -11.32 19.32
CA ASP A 210 13.89 -10.98 20.74
C ASP A 210 14.18 -9.50 21.07
N ILE A 211 13.94 -8.61 20.09
CA ILE A 211 14.12 -7.18 20.26
C ILE A 211 12.90 -6.58 20.95
N GLU A 212 13.09 -6.11 22.17
CA GLU A 212 12.08 -5.39 22.92
C GLU A 212 11.99 -3.94 22.42
N GLY A 213 10.93 -3.63 21.67
CA GLY A 213 10.65 -2.27 21.18
C GLY A 213 9.83 -1.45 22.16
N SER A 214 9.62 -0.21 21.80
CA SER A 214 8.76 0.74 22.51
C SER A 214 7.98 1.58 21.49
N PRO A 215 6.80 2.07 21.86
CA PRO A 215 6.07 3.00 21.02
C PRO A 215 6.95 4.20 20.61
N SER A 216 6.84 4.59 19.35
CA SER A 216 7.64 5.70 18.82
C SER A 216 7.25 7.04 19.43
N THR A 217 8.16 8.01 19.36
CA THR A 217 7.86 9.39 19.76
C THR A 217 6.73 9.97 18.89
N HIS A 218 6.73 9.68 17.57
CA HIS A 218 5.65 10.12 16.69
C HIS A 218 4.30 9.58 17.12
N TYR A 219 4.21 8.30 17.46
CA TYR A 219 2.98 7.71 18.01
C TYR A 219 2.53 8.39 19.32
N ALA A 220 3.48 8.75 20.18
CA ALA A 220 3.17 9.31 21.48
C ALA A 220 2.75 10.79 21.44
N VAL A 221 3.15 11.56 20.43
CA VAL A 221 2.96 13.03 20.40
C VAL A 221 2.12 13.55 19.25
N VAL A 222 1.91 12.77 18.17
CA VAL A 222 1.09 13.16 17.02
C VAL A 222 -0.34 12.66 17.25
N GLU A 223 -1.27 13.58 17.40
CA GLU A 223 -2.65 13.29 17.85
C GLU A 223 -3.39 12.32 16.91
N ASN A 224 -3.30 12.55 15.58
CA ASN A 224 -3.98 11.73 14.58
C ASN A 224 -3.00 10.88 13.76
N THR A 225 -1.82 10.65 14.30
CA THR A 225 -0.77 9.77 13.73
C THR A 225 -0.67 9.80 12.20
N CYS A 226 -1.18 8.77 11.51
CA CYS A 226 -1.14 8.59 10.07
C CYS A 226 -1.68 9.81 9.30
N VAL A 227 -2.83 10.34 9.76
CA VAL A 227 -3.57 11.40 9.07
C VAL A 227 -2.81 12.72 9.07
N ASP A 228 -2.19 13.09 10.19
CA ASP A 228 -1.48 14.36 10.31
C ASP A 228 -0.22 14.41 9.42
N CYS A 229 0.41 13.24 9.13
CA CYS A 229 1.57 13.15 8.25
C CYS A 229 1.17 12.89 6.79
N HIS A 230 0.27 11.92 6.54
CA HIS A 230 -0.08 11.45 5.19
C HIS A 230 -1.18 12.27 4.49
N MET A 231 -1.93 13.06 5.22
CA MET A 231 -2.95 13.94 4.65
C MET A 231 -2.69 15.42 4.97
N GLY A 232 -1.93 15.71 6.03
CA GLY A 232 -1.59 17.06 6.43
C GLY A 232 -2.78 17.96 6.79
N GLU A 233 -2.54 19.27 6.95
CA GLU A 233 -3.56 20.26 7.32
C GLU A 233 -4.70 20.35 6.29
N GLY A 234 -4.38 20.20 4.99
CA GLY A 234 -5.34 20.25 3.89
C GLY A 234 -6.19 19.00 3.72
N ARG A 235 -5.93 17.94 4.48
CA ARG A 235 -6.54 16.61 4.32
C ARG A 235 -6.45 16.14 2.86
N ASP A 236 -5.21 16.09 2.34
CA ASP A 236 -4.94 15.62 0.98
C ASP A 236 -5.26 14.13 0.85
N HIS A 237 -6.02 13.77 -0.19
CA HIS A 237 -6.43 12.39 -0.45
C HIS A 237 -5.49 11.65 -1.42
N SER A 238 -4.30 12.19 -1.68
CA SER A 238 -3.20 11.44 -2.28
C SER A 238 -2.59 10.43 -1.29
N PHE A 239 -2.74 10.70 0.03
CA PHE A 239 -2.15 9.97 1.14
C PHE A 239 -0.61 9.97 1.12
N GLU A 240 0.00 10.82 0.32
CA GLU A 240 1.44 10.98 0.32
C GLU A 240 1.87 11.95 1.42
N PRO A 241 2.89 11.57 2.24
CA PRO A 241 3.37 12.44 3.29
C PRO A 241 3.94 13.73 2.73
N ASN A 242 3.83 14.81 3.51
CA ASN A 242 4.33 16.13 3.15
C ASN A 242 5.32 16.64 4.20
N VAL A 243 6.49 17.13 3.76
CA VAL A 243 7.52 17.68 4.66
C VAL A 243 6.98 18.80 5.55
N ALA A 244 5.98 19.56 5.09
CA ALA A 244 5.33 20.58 5.92
C ALA A 244 4.72 20.00 7.21
N ALA A 245 4.28 18.74 7.22
CA ALA A 245 3.80 18.08 8.44
C ALA A 245 4.93 17.89 9.46
N CYS A 246 6.15 17.62 8.99
CA CYS A 246 7.33 17.51 9.86
C CYS A 246 7.72 18.83 10.50
N GLN A 247 7.54 19.94 9.78
CA GLN A 247 7.99 21.27 10.20
C GLN A 247 7.26 21.82 11.44
N ALA A 248 6.13 21.22 11.83
CA ALA A 248 5.47 21.55 13.10
C ALA A 248 6.37 21.31 14.33
N CYS A 249 7.25 20.29 14.27
CA CYS A 249 8.20 19.94 15.32
C CYS A 249 9.66 20.05 14.84
N HIS A 250 9.95 19.73 13.60
CA HIS A 250 11.26 19.79 12.96
C HIS A 250 11.34 21.03 12.06
N THR A 251 11.43 22.22 12.66
CA THR A 251 11.27 23.52 11.99
C THR A 251 12.20 23.76 10.81
N ASP A 252 13.35 23.06 10.77
CA ASP A 252 14.35 23.20 9.73
C ASP A 252 14.33 22.03 8.73
N ALA A 253 13.26 21.20 8.74
CA ALA A 253 13.12 20.09 7.82
C ALA A 253 12.95 20.58 6.37
N GLU A 254 13.83 20.13 5.48
CA GLU A 254 13.78 20.38 4.04
C GLU A 254 13.32 19.14 3.26
N ASP A 255 13.47 17.96 3.87
CA ASP A 255 13.08 16.64 3.35
C ASP A 255 12.66 15.72 4.51
N PHE A 256 12.46 14.43 4.22
CA PHE A 256 12.07 13.42 5.22
C PHE A 256 13.27 12.81 5.97
N ASP A 257 14.50 13.09 5.56
CA ASP A 257 15.72 12.53 6.16
C ASP A 257 16.17 13.33 7.41
N ILE A 258 15.26 13.48 8.35
CA ILE A 258 15.49 14.24 9.58
C ILE A 258 16.67 13.62 10.36
N ASN A 259 17.71 14.44 10.57
CA ASN A 259 18.96 14.03 11.23
C ASN A 259 19.68 12.85 10.56
N GLY A 260 19.47 12.58 9.27
CA GLY A 260 20.11 11.51 8.52
C GLY A 260 19.56 10.11 8.83
N VAL A 261 18.37 10.01 9.45
CA VAL A 261 17.80 8.70 9.84
C VAL A 261 17.51 7.82 8.65
N GLN A 262 16.88 8.36 7.59
CA GLN A 262 16.58 7.55 6.41
C GLN A 262 17.84 7.12 5.65
N THR A 263 18.85 7.99 5.58
CA THR A 263 20.16 7.66 5.00
C THR A 263 20.83 6.53 5.77
N GLU A 264 20.84 6.58 7.10
CA GLU A 264 21.43 5.54 7.95
C GLU A 264 20.67 4.22 7.82
N VAL A 265 19.36 4.25 7.90
CA VAL A 265 18.51 3.05 7.75
C VAL A 265 18.68 2.43 6.37
N GLN A 266 18.74 3.24 5.29
CA GLN A 266 18.96 2.73 3.95
C GLN A 266 20.33 2.01 3.83
N ALA A 267 21.38 2.58 4.39
CA ALA A 267 22.71 1.94 4.38
C ALA A 267 22.70 0.58 5.10
N MET A 268 21.98 0.47 6.23
CA MET A 268 21.84 -0.80 6.94
C MET A 268 20.98 -1.81 6.18
N LEU A 269 19.94 -1.34 5.49
CA LEU A 269 19.10 -2.18 4.61
C LEU A 269 19.93 -2.74 3.45
N ASP A 270 20.72 -1.90 2.79
CA ASP A 270 21.56 -2.29 1.66
C ASP A 270 22.60 -3.35 2.09
N GLU A 271 23.24 -3.18 3.26
CA GLU A 271 24.19 -4.15 3.81
C GLU A 271 23.52 -5.49 4.12
N LEU A 272 22.35 -5.45 4.75
CA LEU A 272 21.58 -6.65 5.09
C LEU A 272 21.08 -7.39 3.83
N GLU A 273 20.62 -6.65 2.82
CA GLU A 273 20.19 -7.17 1.53
C GLU A 273 21.35 -7.89 0.79
N GLU A 274 22.52 -7.25 0.70
CA GLU A 274 23.69 -7.87 0.10
C GLU A 274 24.06 -9.19 0.79
N GLY A 275 23.97 -9.24 2.13
CA GLY A 275 24.17 -10.45 2.90
C GLY A 275 23.15 -11.54 2.57
N LEU A 276 21.88 -11.20 2.53
CA LEU A 276 20.77 -12.13 2.22
C LEU A 276 20.84 -12.66 0.78
N ILE A 277 21.14 -11.80 -0.20
CA ILE A 277 21.36 -12.20 -1.61
C ILE A 277 22.57 -13.13 -1.72
N SER A 278 23.67 -12.84 -1.03
CA SER A 278 24.89 -13.68 -1.06
C SER A 278 24.65 -15.08 -0.51
N LEU A 279 23.73 -15.24 0.43
CA LEU A 279 23.25 -16.52 0.96
C LEU A 279 22.25 -17.21 0.02
N GLY A 280 21.77 -16.53 -1.01
CA GLY A 280 20.72 -17.01 -1.90
C GLY A 280 19.36 -17.07 -1.23
N TRP A 281 19.07 -16.18 -0.27
CA TRP A 281 17.81 -16.13 0.46
C TRP A 281 16.83 -15.11 -0.11
N LEU A 282 17.33 -14.10 -0.84
CA LEU A 282 16.56 -13.13 -1.60
C LEU A 282 16.95 -13.16 -3.08
N ASP A 283 15.99 -12.87 -3.95
CA ASP A 283 16.22 -12.49 -5.35
C ASP A 283 16.48 -10.98 -5.48
N GLU A 284 16.74 -10.52 -6.71
CA GLU A 284 17.00 -9.10 -7.00
C GLU A 284 15.74 -8.22 -6.81
N GLU A 285 14.56 -8.81 -6.73
CA GLU A 285 13.29 -8.15 -6.46
C GLU A 285 12.93 -8.13 -4.96
N GLY A 286 13.78 -8.71 -4.10
CA GLY A 286 13.59 -8.76 -2.64
C GLY A 286 12.60 -9.85 -2.18
N HIS A 287 12.36 -10.87 -2.99
CA HIS A 287 11.50 -11.99 -2.61
C HIS A 287 12.32 -13.14 -2.03
N PRO A 288 11.83 -13.81 -0.96
CA PRO A 288 12.45 -15.03 -0.45
C PRO A 288 12.53 -16.13 -1.50
N THR A 289 13.72 -16.71 -1.64
CA THR A 289 14.02 -17.81 -2.57
C THR A 289 14.16 -19.16 -1.88
N VAL A 290 14.13 -19.17 -0.54
CA VAL A 290 14.27 -20.36 0.30
C VAL A 290 12.94 -20.76 0.93
N THR A 291 12.80 -22.03 1.32
CA THR A 291 11.59 -22.55 1.96
C THR A 291 11.72 -22.65 3.49
N GLN A 292 12.91 -22.44 4.02
CA GLN A 292 13.19 -22.42 5.46
C GLN A 292 14.51 -21.73 5.74
N VAL A 293 14.64 -21.15 6.93
CA VAL A 293 15.86 -20.53 7.44
C VAL A 293 16.14 -21.02 8.86
N PRO A 294 17.43 -21.07 9.30
CA PRO A 294 17.75 -21.34 10.69
C PRO A 294 17.12 -20.32 11.64
N GLU A 295 16.57 -20.75 12.75
CA GLU A 295 15.94 -19.90 13.77
C GLU A 295 16.85 -18.72 14.17
N GLY A 296 18.13 -18.97 14.46
CA GLY A 296 19.07 -17.94 14.86
C GLY A 296 19.43 -16.91 13.78
N GLN A 297 19.00 -17.14 12.53
CA GLN A 297 19.25 -16.22 11.41
C GLN A 297 17.95 -15.65 10.80
N ALA A 298 16.81 -16.09 11.30
CA ALA A 298 15.51 -15.69 10.75
C ALA A 298 15.25 -14.19 10.90
N ALA A 299 15.81 -13.56 11.95
CA ALA A 299 15.71 -12.11 12.15
C ALA A 299 16.28 -11.31 10.97
N ALA A 300 17.35 -11.79 10.33
CA ALA A 300 17.90 -11.10 9.16
C ALA A 300 16.89 -10.96 8.03
N LEU A 301 16.25 -12.05 7.63
CA LEU A 301 15.28 -12.05 6.54
C LEU A 301 13.97 -11.37 6.94
N TRP A 302 13.44 -11.67 8.14
CA TRP A 302 12.17 -11.10 8.59
C TRP A 302 12.24 -9.58 8.75
N ASN A 303 13.27 -9.08 9.45
CA ASN A 303 13.38 -7.65 9.73
C ASN A 303 13.68 -6.85 8.46
N TRP A 304 14.48 -7.40 7.54
CA TRP A 304 14.69 -6.76 6.24
C TRP A 304 13.37 -6.59 5.48
N ILE A 305 12.58 -7.68 5.33
CA ILE A 305 11.27 -7.63 4.65
C ILE A 305 10.34 -6.66 5.38
N TYR A 306 10.27 -6.73 6.71
CA TYR A 306 9.40 -5.87 7.50
C TYR A 306 9.69 -4.39 7.27
N ILE A 307 10.96 -4.00 7.25
CA ILE A 307 11.36 -2.59 7.11
C ILE A 307 11.33 -2.13 5.65
N ALA A 308 11.86 -2.95 4.72
CA ALA A 308 11.99 -2.57 3.33
C ALA A 308 10.67 -2.59 2.55
N HIS A 309 9.84 -3.61 2.77
CA HIS A 309 8.64 -3.86 1.97
C HIS A 309 7.32 -3.58 2.69
N GLU A 310 7.27 -3.80 4.01
CA GLU A 310 6.01 -3.75 4.74
C GLU A 310 5.76 -2.39 5.40
N ASP A 311 6.77 -1.83 6.09
CA ASP A 311 6.72 -0.50 6.69
C ASP A 311 7.07 0.61 5.70
N GLY A 312 8.13 0.43 4.92
CA GLY A 312 8.56 1.34 3.86
C GLY A 312 8.98 2.75 4.28
N SER A 313 8.82 3.12 5.56
CA SER A 313 9.11 4.48 6.05
C SER A 313 10.60 4.80 6.18
N ARG A 314 11.46 3.80 6.08
CA ARG A 314 12.90 3.91 6.35
C ARG A 314 13.21 4.52 7.71
N GLY A 315 12.44 4.09 8.72
CA GLY A 315 12.61 4.49 10.11
C GLY A 315 11.81 5.71 10.57
N VAL A 316 11.06 6.38 9.70
CA VAL A 316 10.26 7.55 10.13
C VAL A 316 9.20 7.14 11.15
N HIS A 317 8.55 5.99 10.99
CA HIS A 317 7.53 5.54 11.92
C HIS A 317 8.08 5.23 13.32
N ASN A 318 9.28 4.61 13.42
CA ASN A 318 9.95 4.34 14.69
C ASN A 318 11.46 4.20 14.51
N PRO A 319 12.22 5.30 14.52
CA PRO A 319 13.66 5.29 14.23
C PRO A 319 14.47 4.33 15.11
N ALA A 320 14.16 4.31 16.40
CA ALA A 320 14.90 3.50 17.38
C ALA A 320 14.65 2.01 17.16
N TYR A 321 13.40 1.62 16.98
CA TYR A 321 13.05 0.22 16.77
C TYR A 321 13.54 -0.30 15.42
N THR A 322 13.39 0.50 14.35
CA THR A 322 13.89 0.15 13.01
C THR A 322 15.39 -0.17 13.03
N LYS A 323 16.20 0.70 13.68
CA LYS A 323 17.65 0.48 13.78
C LYS A 323 17.97 -0.76 14.58
N ALA A 324 17.31 -0.96 15.73
CA ALA A 324 17.54 -2.15 16.56
C ALA A 324 17.22 -3.46 15.81
N LEU A 325 16.16 -3.46 14.99
CA LEU A 325 15.82 -4.61 14.15
C LEU A 325 16.86 -4.88 13.07
N LEU A 326 17.41 -3.84 12.44
CA LEU A 326 18.46 -4.00 11.41
C LEU A 326 19.77 -4.44 12.03
N GLU A 327 20.16 -3.89 13.19
CA GLU A 327 21.33 -4.35 13.95
C GLU A 327 21.20 -5.84 14.31
N ALA A 328 20.04 -6.27 14.79
CA ALA A 328 19.80 -7.68 15.08
C ALA A 328 19.86 -8.56 13.82
N GLY A 329 19.36 -8.05 12.68
CA GLY A 329 19.47 -8.74 11.40
C GLY A 329 20.91 -8.93 10.94
N LEU A 330 21.73 -7.88 11.01
CA LEU A 330 23.15 -7.91 10.66
C LEU A 330 23.94 -8.85 11.60
N GLU A 331 23.68 -8.77 12.91
CA GLU A 331 24.29 -9.66 13.89
C GLU A 331 23.94 -11.13 13.60
N ALA A 332 22.70 -11.42 13.24
CA ALA A 332 22.23 -12.76 12.89
C ALA A 332 22.94 -13.35 11.65
N LEU A 333 23.40 -12.51 10.73
CA LEU A 333 24.25 -12.93 9.60
C LEU A 333 25.72 -13.07 9.96
N GLY A 334 26.16 -12.58 11.13
CA GLY A 334 27.53 -12.63 11.59
C GLY A 334 28.40 -11.46 11.09
N ASN A 335 27.76 -10.34 10.75
CA ASN A 335 28.41 -9.08 10.38
C ASN A 335 28.58 -8.15 11.59
#